data_a756417cd077a0745aae40672427ad83
#
_entry.id   a756417cd077a0745aae40672427ad83
#
_cell.length_a   1.000
_cell.length_b   1.000
_cell.length_c   1.000
_cell.angle_alpha   90.00
_cell.angle_beta   90.00
_cell.angle_gamma   90.00
#
_symmetry.space_group_name_H-M   'P 1'
#
loop_
_entity.id
_entity.type
_entity.pdbx_description
1 polymer ?
#
loop_
_entity_poly.entity_id
_entity_poly.type
_entity_poly.pdbx_seq_one_letter_code
_entity_poly.pdbx_strand_id
1 'polypeptide(L)'
;MSFGQITREHLRCYGQYLYERGLKPNTVSTYMRMLRSIYNRGVESGRAPYVHRLFHEVYTGVDVRQKKALPVTELHRLLYEDPKSDHLRRTQAIAALMFQFCGMSFADLAHLEKSSLDRNVIYYNRIKTKTPMSVEVLDTAKDMIYQLRNRQPSLRDCPDYLFGILSGDKKRKDEDAYREYQSALRRFNNRLKGLA
;
A
#
# COMPACT_ATOMS: atom_id res chain seq x y z
N MET A 1 -18.43 14.35 -26.14
CA MET A 1 -17.16 14.28 -26.93
C MET A 1 -16.96 12.84 -27.35
N SER A 2 -16.87 12.55 -28.65
CA SER A 2 -16.55 11.21 -29.15
C SER A 2 -15.03 11.01 -29.22
N PHE A 3 -14.55 9.76 -29.27
CA PHE A 3 -13.13 9.48 -29.42
C PHE A 3 -12.48 10.16 -30.64
N GLY A 4 -13.22 10.27 -31.77
CA GLY A 4 -12.71 10.92 -32.97
C GLY A 4 -12.50 12.43 -32.86
N GLN A 5 -13.05 13.06 -31.81
CA GLN A 5 -12.90 14.50 -31.59
C GLN A 5 -11.71 14.82 -30.65
N ILE A 6 -11.01 13.81 -30.12
CA ILE A 6 -9.87 14.03 -29.25
C ILE A 6 -8.65 14.42 -30.08
N THR A 7 -8.17 15.67 -29.91
CA THR A 7 -6.99 16.21 -30.56
C THR A 7 -5.84 16.39 -29.56
N ARG A 8 -4.62 16.63 -30.06
CA ARG A 8 -3.46 17.01 -29.22
C ARG A 8 -3.77 18.24 -28.39
N GLU A 9 -4.44 19.23 -28.99
CA GLU A 9 -4.84 20.47 -28.31
C GLU A 9 -5.75 20.18 -27.12
N HIS A 10 -6.77 19.34 -27.28
CA HIS A 10 -7.64 18.94 -26.18
C HIS A 10 -6.87 18.28 -25.03
N LEU A 11 -5.90 17.43 -25.36
CA LEU A 11 -5.07 16.77 -24.32
C LEU A 11 -4.16 17.76 -23.61
N ARG A 12 -3.58 18.72 -24.34
CA ARG A 12 -2.75 19.79 -23.79
C ARG A 12 -3.56 20.68 -22.85
N CYS A 13 -4.71 21.17 -23.29
CA CYS A 13 -5.62 21.98 -22.48
C CYS A 13 -6.07 21.22 -21.22
N TYR A 14 -6.40 19.94 -21.33
CA TYR A 14 -6.76 19.12 -20.17
C TYR A 14 -5.59 18.96 -19.21
N GLY A 15 -4.37 18.74 -19.71
CA GLY A 15 -3.16 18.69 -18.87
C GLY A 15 -2.94 20.00 -18.11
N GLN A 16 -3.06 21.14 -18.80
CA GLN A 16 -2.94 22.46 -18.19
C GLN A 16 -4.02 22.70 -17.12
N TYR A 17 -5.27 22.36 -17.43
CA TYR A 17 -6.38 22.43 -16.46
C TYR A 17 -6.09 21.63 -15.19
N LEU A 18 -5.52 20.42 -15.30
CA LEU A 18 -5.15 19.63 -14.13
C LEU A 18 -4.04 20.30 -13.30
N TYR A 19 -3.07 20.94 -13.94
CA TYR A 19 -2.03 21.70 -13.23
C TYR A 19 -2.59 22.95 -12.52
N GLU A 20 -3.47 23.69 -13.16
CA GLU A 20 -4.15 24.86 -12.60
C GLU A 20 -5.00 24.47 -11.36
N ARG A 21 -5.53 23.24 -11.32
CA ARG A 21 -6.17 22.66 -10.14
C ARG A 21 -5.20 22.23 -9.04
N GLY A 22 -3.92 22.49 -9.20
CA GLY A 22 -2.89 22.19 -8.20
C GLY A 22 -2.46 20.69 -8.15
N LEU A 23 -2.78 19.89 -9.17
CA LEU A 23 -2.37 18.49 -9.18
C LEU A 23 -0.86 18.39 -9.45
N LYS A 24 -0.23 17.43 -8.74
CA LYS A 24 1.20 17.16 -8.90
C LYS A 24 1.50 16.48 -10.24
N PRO A 25 2.72 16.64 -10.82
CA PRO A 25 3.09 16.08 -12.11
C PRO A 25 2.80 14.57 -12.25
N ASN A 26 3.10 13.78 -11.23
CA ASN A 26 2.82 12.33 -11.25
C ASN A 26 1.32 12.00 -11.27
N THR A 27 0.48 12.84 -10.68
CA THR A 27 -0.98 12.67 -10.74
C THR A 27 -1.47 13.01 -12.14
N VAL A 28 -1.02 14.11 -12.72
CA VAL A 28 -1.34 14.49 -14.12
C VAL A 28 -0.91 13.38 -15.08
N SER A 29 0.34 12.90 -14.95
CA SER A 29 0.84 11.76 -15.73
C SER A 29 -0.03 10.51 -15.60
N THR A 30 -0.53 10.22 -14.41
CA THR A 30 -1.42 9.06 -14.19
C THR A 30 -2.71 9.22 -14.99
N TYR A 31 -3.36 10.38 -14.95
CA TYR A 31 -4.57 10.64 -15.75
C TYR A 31 -4.29 10.54 -17.25
N MET A 32 -3.18 11.12 -17.72
CA MET A 32 -2.81 11.06 -19.13
C MET A 32 -2.53 9.63 -19.61
N ARG A 33 -1.86 8.81 -18.78
CA ARG A 33 -1.64 7.39 -19.09
C ARG A 33 -2.92 6.58 -19.10
N MET A 34 -3.86 6.87 -18.20
CA MET A 34 -5.19 6.23 -18.22
C MET A 34 -5.96 6.59 -19.49
N LEU A 35 -6.01 7.88 -19.85
CA LEU A 35 -6.64 8.33 -21.11
C LEU A 35 -6.00 7.66 -22.31
N ARG A 36 -4.67 7.60 -22.38
CA ARG A 36 -3.93 6.91 -23.45
C ARG A 36 -4.31 5.43 -23.54
N SER A 37 -4.40 4.75 -22.39
CA SER A 37 -4.83 3.34 -22.35
C SER A 37 -6.24 3.15 -22.86
N ILE A 38 -7.19 4.00 -22.46
CA ILE A 38 -8.60 3.95 -22.91
C ILE A 38 -8.67 4.24 -24.40
N TYR A 39 -7.95 5.27 -24.88
CA TYR A 39 -7.93 5.63 -26.30
C TYR A 39 -7.38 4.49 -27.16
N ASN A 40 -6.25 3.88 -26.75
CA ASN A 40 -5.66 2.77 -27.48
C ASN A 40 -6.61 1.56 -27.58
N ARG A 41 -7.33 1.23 -26.50
CA ARG A 41 -8.38 0.20 -26.54
C ARG A 41 -9.52 0.58 -27.51
N GLY A 42 -9.85 1.88 -27.58
CA GLY A 42 -10.80 2.40 -28.56
C GLY A 42 -10.33 2.18 -29.99
N VAL A 43 -9.05 2.41 -30.26
CA VAL A 43 -8.43 2.15 -31.58
C VAL A 43 -8.42 0.66 -31.92
N GLU A 44 -7.98 -0.19 -30.98
CA GLU A 44 -7.96 -1.65 -31.12
C GLU A 44 -9.34 -2.23 -31.42
N SER A 45 -10.39 -1.65 -30.81
CA SER A 45 -11.79 -2.07 -31.03
C SER A 45 -12.49 -1.39 -32.21
N GLY A 46 -11.77 -0.60 -33.01
CA GLY A 46 -12.33 0.14 -34.17
C GLY A 46 -13.27 1.30 -33.81
N ARG A 47 -13.34 1.69 -32.53
CA ARG A 47 -14.20 2.79 -32.03
C ARG A 47 -13.54 4.16 -32.03
N ALA A 48 -12.22 4.21 -32.20
CA ALA A 48 -11.44 5.43 -32.29
C ALA A 48 -10.50 5.38 -33.50
N PRO A 49 -10.28 6.51 -34.20
CA PRO A 49 -9.29 6.57 -35.28
C PRO A 49 -7.86 6.46 -34.68
N TYR A 50 -6.96 5.83 -35.42
CA TYR A 50 -5.55 5.91 -35.07
C TYR A 50 -4.98 7.29 -35.39
N VAL A 51 -4.43 7.98 -34.40
CA VAL A 51 -3.75 9.28 -34.60
C VAL A 51 -2.29 9.12 -34.15
N HIS A 52 -1.36 9.31 -35.10
CA HIS A 52 0.06 9.18 -34.83
C HIS A 52 0.51 10.20 -33.77
N ARG A 53 1.17 9.72 -32.71
CA ARG A 53 1.71 10.55 -31.61
C ARG A 53 0.70 11.47 -30.92
N LEU A 54 -0.55 11.05 -30.79
CA LEU A 54 -1.62 11.85 -30.15
C LEU A 54 -1.21 12.36 -28.75
N PHE A 55 -0.53 11.54 -27.95
CA PHE A 55 -0.12 11.85 -26.56
C PHE A 55 1.34 12.33 -26.45
N HIS A 56 1.97 12.76 -27.54
CA HIS A 56 3.39 13.14 -27.53
C HIS A 56 3.66 14.42 -26.72
N GLU A 57 2.75 15.37 -26.74
CA GLU A 57 2.92 16.71 -26.14
C GLU A 57 2.43 16.77 -24.67
N VAL A 58 1.95 15.67 -24.13
CA VAL A 58 1.48 15.64 -22.75
C VAL A 58 2.41 14.82 -21.85
N TYR A 59 2.55 15.25 -20.60
CA TYR A 59 3.41 14.58 -19.65
C TYR A 59 2.85 13.21 -19.25
N THR A 60 3.55 12.16 -19.64
CA THR A 60 3.26 10.76 -19.28
C THR A 60 4.40 10.09 -18.54
N GLY A 61 5.42 10.85 -18.15
CA GLY A 61 6.59 10.39 -17.41
C GLY A 61 6.31 10.14 -15.93
N VAL A 62 7.35 9.76 -15.21
CA VAL A 62 7.35 9.64 -13.76
C VAL A 62 8.42 10.58 -13.21
N ASP A 63 7.98 11.56 -12.42
CA ASP A 63 8.88 12.41 -11.64
C ASP A 63 9.39 11.60 -10.45
N VAL A 64 10.64 11.16 -10.52
CA VAL A 64 11.30 10.36 -9.48
C VAL A 64 11.82 11.29 -8.41
N ARG A 65 11.09 11.36 -7.30
CA ARG A 65 11.57 12.08 -6.12
C ARG A 65 12.64 11.25 -5.41
N GLN A 66 13.66 11.95 -4.93
CA GLN A 66 14.66 11.33 -4.07
C GLN A 66 13.98 10.75 -2.83
N LYS A 67 14.16 9.44 -2.61
CA LYS A 67 13.65 8.79 -1.40
C LYS A 67 14.47 9.29 -0.22
N LYS A 68 13.80 9.85 0.78
CA LYS A 68 14.43 10.21 2.05
C LYS A 68 14.45 8.97 2.93
N ALA A 69 15.63 8.54 3.34
CA ALA A 69 15.80 7.56 4.39
C ALA A 69 15.84 8.27 5.75
N LEU A 70 15.25 7.65 6.77
CA LEU A 70 15.39 8.13 8.14
C LEU A 70 16.79 7.77 8.65
N PRO A 71 17.45 8.66 9.42
CA PRO A 71 18.63 8.31 10.18
C PRO A 71 18.36 7.14 11.12
N VAL A 72 19.38 6.32 11.37
CA VAL A 72 19.24 5.12 12.23
C VAL A 72 18.73 5.48 13.63
N THR A 73 19.19 6.60 14.16
CA THR A 73 18.77 7.10 15.50
C THR A 73 17.27 7.45 15.52
N GLU A 74 16.76 8.13 14.50
CA GLU A 74 15.34 8.46 14.40
C GLU A 74 14.50 7.21 14.18
N LEU A 75 14.98 6.28 13.36
CA LEU A 75 14.30 5.00 13.14
C LEU A 75 14.23 4.19 14.43
N HIS A 76 15.33 4.11 15.20
CA HIS A 76 15.36 3.43 16.49
C HIS A 76 14.36 4.05 17.47
N ARG A 77 14.35 5.38 17.56
CA ARG A 77 13.38 6.11 18.39
C ARG A 77 11.95 5.77 18.01
N LEU A 78 11.63 5.84 16.71
CA LEU A 78 10.29 5.56 16.21
C LEU A 78 9.82 4.15 16.54
N LEU A 79 10.72 3.16 16.45
CA LEU A 79 10.34 1.74 16.54
C LEU A 79 10.42 1.17 17.96
N TYR A 80 11.27 1.73 18.85
CA TYR A 80 11.62 1.06 20.11
C TYR A 80 11.54 1.94 21.36
N GLU A 81 11.50 3.27 21.24
CA GLU A 81 11.26 4.12 22.42
C GLU A 81 9.81 4.02 22.89
N ASP A 82 9.59 4.23 24.20
CA ASP A 82 8.25 4.11 24.78
C ASP A 82 7.30 5.17 24.20
N PRO A 83 6.22 4.76 23.55
CA PRO A 83 5.26 5.71 23.01
C PRO A 83 4.43 6.34 24.12
N LYS A 84 4.13 7.62 24.02
CA LYS A 84 3.39 8.41 25.02
C LYS A 84 1.97 7.87 25.32
N SER A 85 1.48 6.88 24.57
CA SER A 85 0.10 6.44 24.64
C SER A 85 -0.04 4.97 24.22
N ASP A 86 -0.85 4.22 24.95
CA ASP A 86 -1.06 2.79 24.73
C ASP A 86 -1.61 2.43 23.35
N HIS A 87 -2.44 3.29 22.77
CA HIS A 87 -2.94 3.02 21.42
C HIS A 87 -1.86 3.17 20.33
N LEU A 88 -0.77 3.90 20.61
CA LEU A 88 0.39 4.01 19.72
C LEU A 88 1.33 2.79 19.86
N ARG A 89 1.39 2.16 21.04
CA ARG A 89 2.24 0.96 21.24
C ARG A 89 1.96 -0.14 20.24
N ARG A 90 0.69 -0.41 19.96
CA ARG A 90 0.35 -1.42 18.96
C ARG A 90 0.81 -1.04 17.57
N THR A 91 0.64 0.22 17.19
CA THR A 91 1.09 0.72 15.88
C THR A 91 2.60 0.66 15.76
N GLN A 92 3.31 1.04 16.81
CA GLN A 92 4.76 0.94 16.90
C GLN A 92 5.24 -0.51 16.79
N ALA A 93 4.65 -1.43 17.53
CA ALA A 93 5.01 -2.85 17.47
C ALA A 93 4.77 -3.44 16.06
N ILE A 94 3.67 -3.06 15.39
CA ILE A 94 3.42 -3.45 14.00
C ILE A 94 4.50 -2.88 13.08
N ALA A 95 4.87 -1.60 13.23
CA ALA A 95 5.92 -0.98 12.42
C ALA A 95 7.29 -1.64 12.66
N ALA A 96 7.63 -1.96 13.92
CA ALA A 96 8.84 -2.66 14.27
C ALA A 96 8.90 -4.07 13.66
N LEU A 97 7.78 -4.82 13.70
CA LEU A 97 7.69 -6.12 13.05
C LEU A 97 7.82 -6.02 11.53
N MET A 98 7.19 -5.03 10.89
CA MET A 98 7.38 -4.80 9.45
C MET A 98 8.86 -4.58 9.11
N PHE A 99 9.58 -3.84 9.94
CA PHE A 99 11.02 -3.60 9.78
C PHE A 99 11.83 -4.88 10.01
N GLN A 100 11.61 -5.61 11.12
CA GLN A 100 12.32 -6.86 11.45
C GLN A 100 12.04 -7.96 10.42
N PHE A 101 10.89 -7.96 9.78
CA PHE A 101 10.54 -8.86 8.67
C PHE A 101 11.03 -8.33 7.31
N CYS A 102 12.21 -7.71 7.29
CA CYS A 102 12.91 -7.26 6.08
C CYS A 102 12.07 -6.29 5.22
N GLY A 103 11.32 -5.40 5.85
CA GLY A 103 10.47 -4.44 5.15
C GLY A 103 9.17 -5.05 4.59
N MET A 104 8.61 -6.02 5.30
CA MET A 104 7.30 -6.59 4.96
C MET A 104 6.26 -5.48 4.84
N SER A 105 5.45 -5.50 3.78
CA SER A 105 4.42 -4.49 3.60
C SER A 105 3.28 -4.65 4.62
N PHE A 106 2.59 -3.55 4.96
CA PHE A 106 1.41 -3.63 5.82
C PHE A 106 0.34 -4.57 5.26
N ALA A 107 0.19 -4.61 3.93
CA ALA A 107 -0.75 -5.52 3.28
C ALA A 107 -0.39 -6.99 3.54
N ASP A 108 0.88 -7.35 3.37
CA ASP A 108 1.35 -8.72 3.61
C ASP A 108 1.19 -9.09 5.09
N LEU A 109 1.61 -8.19 6.00
CA LEU A 109 1.51 -8.43 7.45
C LEU A 109 0.06 -8.55 7.92
N ALA A 110 -0.85 -7.71 7.43
CA ALA A 110 -2.26 -7.73 7.83
C ALA A 110 -2.98 -9.02 7.41
N HIS A 111 -2.56 -9.62 6.30
CA HIS A 111 -3.14 -10.87 5.78
C HIS A 111 -2.32 -12.11 6.15
N LEU A 112 -1.30 -11.98 7.00
CA LEU A 112 -0.47 -13.10 7.40
C LEU A 112 -1.30 -14.08 8.26
N GLU A 113 -1.34 -15.33 7.82
CA GLU A 113 -2.10 -16.38 8.49
C GLU A 113 -1.32 -16.99 9.65
N LYS A 114 -2.02 -17.55 10.63
CA LYS A 114 -1.38 -18.31 11.72
C LYS A 114 -0.60 -19.51 11.19
N SER A 115 -1.10 -20.15 10.13
CA SER A 115 -0.48 -21.26 9.42
C SER A 115 0.81 -20.88 8.67
N SER A 116 1.02 -19.58 8.42
CA SER A 116 2.25 -19.09 7.78
C SER A 116 3.48 -19.17 8.68
N LEU A 117 3.28 -19.25 10.00
CA LEU A 117 4.36 -19.38 10.97
C LEU A 117 4.63 -20.86 11.25
N ASP A 118 5.75 -21.36 10.78
CA ASP A 118 6.29 -22.68 11.12
C ASP A 118 7.57 -22.52 11.95
N ARG A 119 7.52 -22.96 13.21
CA ARG A 119 8.61 -22.79 14.20
C ARG A 119 9.07 -21.33 14.29
N ASN A 120 10.20 -21.01 13.68
CA ASN A 120 10.81 -19.67 13.69
C ASN A 120 10.86 -19.02 12.31
N VAL A 121 10.11 -19.54 11.32
CA VAL A 121 10.11 -18.99 9.96
C VAL A 121 8.69 -18.69 9.53
N ILE A 122 8.49 -17.51 8.96
CA ILE A 122 7.25 -17.12 8.32
C ILE A 122 7.38 -17.37 6.82
N TYR A 123 6.50 -18.19 6.27
CA TYR A 123 6.37 -18.44 4.84
C TYR A 123 5.12 -17.76 4.31
N TYR A 124 5.26 -16.94 3.29
CA TYR A 124 4.12 -16.25 2.68
C TYR A 124 4.37 -15.91 1.21
N ASN A 125 3.31 -15.64 0.48
CA ASN A 125 3.40 -15.08 -0.87
C ASN A 125 3.08 -13.59 -0.83
N ARG A 126 3.96 -12.74 -1.37
CA ARG A 126 3.68 -11.31 -1.49
C ARG A 126 2.37 -11.07 -2.21
N ILE A 127 1.47 -10.29 -1.63
CA ILE A 127 0.15 -10.01 -2.21
C ILE A 127 0.27 -9.34 -3.58
N LYS A 128 1.20 -8.39 -3.72
CA LYS A 128 1.38 -7.60 -4.94
C LYS A 128 2.02 -8.38 -6.09
N THR A 129 3.05 -9.17 -5.81
CA THR A 129 3.89 -9.80 -6.85
C THR A 129 3.72 -11.32 -6.90
N LYS A 130 3.02 -11.92 -5.94
CA LYS A 130 2.88 -13.37 -5.76
C LYS A 130 4.20 -14.10 -5.58
N THR A 131 5.27 -13.38 -5.27
CA THR A 131 6.59 -13.94 -5.01
C THR A 131 6.60 -14.68 -3.67
N PRO A 132 7.05 -15.94 -3.61
CA PRO A 132 7.22 -16.66 -2.35
C PRO A 132 8.35 -16.01 -1.53
N MET A 133 8.10 -15.84 -0.25
CA MET A 133 9.02 -15.24 0.71
C MET A 133 9.12 -16.12 1.95
N SER A 134 10.32 -16.17 2.52
CA SER A 134 10.56 -16.74 3.85
C SER A 134 11.32 -15.73 4.70
N VAL A 135 10.91 -15.57 5.95
CA VAL A 135 11.54 -14.63 6.88
C VAL A 135 11.73 -15.31 8.22
N GLU A 136 12.95 -15.28 8.74
CA GLU A 136 13.25 -15.77 10.08
C GLU A 136 12.68 -14.84 11.15
N VAL A 137 12.06 -15.42 12.15
CA VAL A 137 11.48 -14.70 13.30
C VAL A 137 12.49 -14.70 14.45
N LEU A 138 13.14 -13.56 14.64
CA LEU A 138 14.07 -13.35 15.74
C LEU A 138 13.34 -13.40 17.10
N ASP A 139 14.07 -13.66 18.18
CA ASP A 139 13.47 -13.76 19.52
C ASP A 139 12.80 -12.44 19.95
N THR A 140 13.39 -11.31 19.61
CA THR A 140 12.78 -9.99 19.83
C THR A 140 11.43 -9.84 19.11
N ALA A 141 11.29 -10.40 17.91
CA ALA A 141 10.03 -10.40 17.18
C ALA A 141 9.00 -11.36 17.82
N LYS A 142 9.43 -12.50 18.35
CA LYS A 142 8.55 -13.44 19.07
C LYS A 142 7.92 -12.77 20.30
N ASP A 143 8.71 -12.05 21.07
CA ASP A 143 8.23 -11.31 22.23
C ASP A 143 7.19 -10.25 21.84
N MET A 144 7.43 -9.52 20.75
CA MET A 144 6.47 -8.55 20.23
C MET A 144 5.17 -9.23 19.75
N ILE A 145 5.27 -10.34 19.04
CA ILE A 145 4.12 -11.13 18.60
C ILE A 145 3.31 -11.59 19.81
N TYR A 146 3.99 -12.14 20.83
CA TYR A 146 3.35 -12.62 22.05
C TYR A 146 2.61 -11.48 22.78
N GLN A 147 3.26 -10.34 22.96
CA GLN A 147 2.68 -9.16 23.61
C GLN A 147 1.46 -8.62 22.83
N LEU A 148 1.55 -8.53 21.52
CA LEU A 148 0.44 -8.10 20.67
C LEU A 148 -0.78 -9.01 20.80
N ARG A 149 -0.57 -10.33 20.88
CA ARG A 149 -1.64 -11.33 21.00
C ARG A 149 -2.27 -11.35 22.39
N ASN A 150 -1.48 -11.18 23.44
CA ASN A 150 -1.96 -11.30 24.81
C ASN A 150 -2.67 -10.05 25.35
N ARG A 151 -2.32 -8.87 24.85
CA ARG A 151 -2.95 -7.60 25.25
C ARG A 151 -4.34 -7.38 24.67
N GLN A 152 -4.77 -8.19 23.71
CA GLN A 152 -6.12 -8.10 23.13
C GLN A 152 -6.77 -9.47 23.06
N PRO A 153 -7.64 -9.80 24.03
CA PRO A 153 -8.40 -11.06 24.02
C PRO A 153 -9.15 -11.31 22.70
N SER A 154 -9.70 -10.26 22.07
CA SER A 154 -10.34 -10.33 20.76
C SER A 154 -9.46 -10.82 19.62
N LEU A 155 -8.12 -10.77 19.77
CA LEU A 155 -7.19 -11.33 18.78
C LEU A 155 -7.06 -12.85 18.86
N ARG A 156 -7.40 -13.44 20.01
CA ARG A 156 -7.45 -14.89 20.18
C ARG A 156 -8.59 -15.50 19.37
N ASP A 157 -9.66 -14.73 19.17
CA ASP A 157 -10.88 -15.17 18.48
C ASP A 157 -10.83 -14.94 16.97
N CYS A 158 -9.79 -14.24 16.46
CA CYS A 158 -9.58 -14.11 15.01
C CYS A 158 -9.09 -15.46 14.47
N PRO A 159 -9.92 -16.21 13.72
CA PRO A 159 -9.64 -17.62 13.44
C PRO A 159 -8.39 -17.83 12.60
N ASP A 160 -8.10 -16.96 11.65
CA ASP A 160 -7.13 -17.25 10.61
C ASP A 160 -5.89 -16.35 10.62
N TYR A 161 -6.01 -15.07 10.99
CA TYR A 161 -4.91 -14.11 10.89
C TYR A 161 -3.99 -14.09 12.11
N LEU A 162 -2.68 -13.98 11.85
CA LEU A 162 -1.65 -14.03 12.90
C LEU A 162 -1.72 -12.83 13.86
N PHE A 163 -1.94 -11.63 13.33
CA PHE A 163 -1.88 -10.38 14.09
C PHE A 163 -3.27 -9.78 14.40
N GLY A 164 -4.35 -10.36 13.89
CA GLY A 164 -5.70 -9.84 14.12
C GLY A 164 -5.86 -8.36 13.74
N ILE A 165 -5.16 -7.92 12.70
CA ILE A 165 -5.34 -6.58 12.12
C ILE A 165 -6.68 -6.54 11.38
N LEU A 166 -7.03 -7.65 10.75
CA LEU A 166 -8.30 -7.92 10.10
C LEU A 166 -9.07 -8.93 10.95
N SER A 167 -10.37 -8.74 11.05
CA SER A 167 -11.28 -9.57 11.89
C SER A 167 -12.02 -10.63 11.08
N GLY A 168 -12.02 -10.51 9.76
CA GLY A 168 -12.78 -11.40 8.89
C GLY A 168 -12.12 -12.76 8.62
N ASP A 169 -12.90 -13.67 8.05
CA ASP A 169 -12.40 -14.93 7.50
C ASP A 169 -11.49 -14.65 6.28
N LYS A 170 -10.37 -15.36 6.19
CA LYS A 170 -9.44 -15.29 5.03
C LYS A 170 -10.11 -15.58 3.69
N LYS A 171 -11.22 -16.32 3.70
CA LYS A 171 -12.00 -16.65 2.50
C LYS A 171 -12.81 -15.47 1.97
N ARG A 172 -13.06 -14.45 2.79
CA ARG A 172 -13.76 -13.24 2.35
C ARG A 172 -12.91 -12.48 1.35
N LYS A 173 -13.43 -12.34 0.14
CA LYS A 173 -12.85 -11.52 -0.95
C LYS A 173 -13.85 -10.47 -1.45
N ASP A 174 -14.84 -10.16 -0.63
CA ASP A 174 -15.89 -9.21 -0.94
C ASP A 174 -15.44 -7.75 -0.73
N GLU A 175 -16.32 -6.83 -1.09
CA GLU A 175 -16.08 -5.39 -0.94
C GLU A 175 -15.89 -5.00 0.53
N ASP A 176 -16.55 -5.67 1.46
CA ASP A 176 -16.45 -5.39 2.89
C ASP A 176 -15.06 -5.77 3.44
N ALA A 177 -14.49 -6.90 2.99
CA ALA A 177 -13.11 -7.26 3.33
C ALA A 177 -12.11 -6.21 2.82
N TYR A 178 -12.33 -5.69 1.62
CA TYR A 178 -11.51 -4.61 1.08
C TYR A 178 -11.66 -3.31 1.88
N ARG A 179 -12.88 -2.92 2.25
CA ARG A 179 -13.15 -1.74 3.09
C ARG A 179 -12.53 -1.87 4.48
N GLU A 180 -12.60 -3.05 5.08
CA GLU A 180 -11.96 -3.36 6.36
C GLU A 180 -10.45 -3.13 6.28
N TYR A 181 -9.78 -3.69 5.26
CA TYR A 181 -8.36 -3.49 5.03
C TYR A 181 -8.01 -2.01 4.82
N GLN A 182 -8.76 -1.28 3.98
CA GLN A 182 -8.52 0.14 3.74
C GLN A 182 -8.68 0.97 5.02
N SER A 183 -9.65 0.64 5.85
CA SER A 183 -9.86 1.27 7.15
C SER A 183 -8.71 0.98 8.12
N ALA A 184 -8.24 -0.27 8.17
CA ALA A 184 -7.08 -0.67 8.99
C ALA A 184 -5.80 0.06 8.56
N LEU A 185 -5.53 0.12 7.25
CA LEU A 185 -4.38 0.84 6.69
C LEU A 185 -4.44 2.34 7.01
N ARG A 186 -5.61 2.96 6.86
CA ARG A 186 -5.79 4.39 7.20
C ARG A 186 -5.52 4.64 8.69
N ARG A 187 -6.06 3.82 9.58
CA ARG A 187 -5.81 3.92 11.02
C ARG A 187 -4.34 3.76 11.36
N PHE A 188 -3.68 2.77 10.78
CA PHE A 188 -2.24 2.53 10.96
C PHE A 188 -1.43 3.75 10.53
N ASN A 189 -1.64 4.26 9.30
CA ASN A 189 -0.91 5.42 8.78
C ASN A 189 -1.12 6.70 9.61
N ASN A 190 -2.37 6.94 10.07
CA ASN A 190 -2.65 8.11 10.89
C ASN A 190 -1.97 8.02 12.26
N ARG A 191 -1.95 6.85 12.89
CA ARG A 191 -1.27 6.62 14.18
C ARG A 191 0.25 6.66 14.03
N LEU A 192 0.79 6.13 12.93
CA LEU A 192 2.22 6.18 12.65
C LEU A 192 2.74 7.63 12.55
N LYS A 193 1.95 8.53 11.98
CA LYS A 193 2.27 9.98 11.98
C LYS A 193 2.32 10.59 13.39
N GLY A 194 1.60 10.02 14.33
CA GLY A 194 1.62 10.47 15.73
C GLY A 194 2.82 9.93 16.53
N LEU A 195 3.56 8.95 15.97
CA LEU A 195 4.82 8.44 16.53
C LEU A 195 6.04 9.23 16.04
N ALA A 196 5.94 9.86 14.87
CA ALA A 196 7.01 10.66 14.25
C ALA A 196 7.01 12.09 14.80
#